data_6e4fa7d05115196a75d951ebf61cdb88
#
_entry.id   6e4fa7d05115196a75d951ebf61cdb88
#
_cell.length_a   1.000
_cell.length_b   1.000
_cell.length_c   1.000
_cell.angle_alpha   90.00
_cell.angle_beta   90.00
_cell.angle_gamma   90.00
#
_symmetry.space_group_name_H-M   'P 1'
#
loop_
_entity.id
_entity.type
_entity.pdbx_description
1 polymer ?
#
loop_
_entity_poly.entity_id
_entity_poly.type
_entity_poly.pdbx_seq_one_letter_code
_entity_poly.pdbx_strand_id
1 'polypeptide(L)'
;MYAILIAHCTYTVFNKTRNDEKNPYDSLDYSFLAVAICPVEVRTDGLIYNETDNEIMKKIDTDRIVAEVPSDGFLYPTFTGRGPDVNHVLYYTRKPKQVNVSLVEQVLGCKFTYTAQEEKEQFQEMLQDILGEELNYNTITAVNERIQSVAEDPEPSADLPVIDDIQMRDILLDAGVSEEKAEEMQTAYREKVQNHPLSADNLVDKKTVITAPGISVQVKKDFTSCVHLQNVDGHRYLMIDLDDPDIQVNGMSVEIPETTLPPTSEEAMLEQLGTDFVSLESTDSAADEPDSDLPF
;
A
#
# COMPACT_ATOMS: atom_id res chain seq x y z
N MET A 1 16.44 14.77 -26.32
CA MET A 1 16.14 13.86 -27.43
C MET A 1 15.36 12.68 -26.87
N TYR A 2 14.43 12.11 -27.63
CA TYR A 2 13.64 10.96 -27.19
C TYR A 2 13.63 9.90 -28.30
N ALA A 3 13.60 8.64 -27.91
CA ALA A 3 13.27 7.51 -28.73
C ALA A 3 11.83 7.10 -28.45
N ILE A 4 11.02 6.90 -29.49
CA ILE A 4 9.66 6.42 -29.37
C ILE A 4 9.66 4.98 -29.89
N LEU A 5 9.34 4.06 -29.00
CA LEU A 5 9.21 2.64 -29.29
C LEU A 5 7.72 2.32 -29.44
N ILE A 6 7.34 1.73 -30.55
CA ILE A 6 5.95 1.33 -30.81
C ILE A 6 5.95 -0.16 -31.09
N ALA A 7 5.20 -0.91 -30.30
CA ALA A 7 5.04 -2.34 -30.46
C ALA A 7 3.56 -2.69 -30.66
N HIS A 8 3.25 -3.48 -31.69
CA HIS A 8 1.96 -4.15 -31.80
C HIS A 8 2.09 -5.52 -31.15
N CYS A 9 1.30 -5.75 -30.13
CA CYS A 9 1.33 -6.96 -29.33
C CYS A 9 0.01 -7.72 -29.41
N THR A 10 0.06 -9.02 -29.19
CA THR A 10 -1.12 -9.86 -29.04
C THR A 10 -1.00 -10.63 -27.73
N TYR A 11 -2.05 -10.63 -26.93
CA TYR A 11 -2.14 -11.37 -25.70
C TYR A 11 -3.27 -12.40 -25.78
N THR A 12 -2.94 -13.66 -25.58
CA THR A 12 -3.89 -14.77 -25.62
C THR A 12 -4.36 -15.13 -24.22
N VAL A 13 -5.66 -14.99 -23.97
CA VAL A 13 -6.31 -15.42 -22.74
C VAL A 13 -6.98 -16.76 -22.98
N PHE A 14 -6.62 -17.75 -22.18
CA PHE A 14 -7.24 -19.07 -22.20
C PHE A 14 -8.38 -19.12 -21.18
N ASN A 15 -9.58 -19.46 -21.63
CA ASN A 15 -10.68 -19.73 -20.71
C ASN A 15 -10.37 -20.95 -19.85
N LYS A 16 -10.79 -20.90 -18.59
CA LYS A 16 -10.60 -22.00 -17.66
C LYS A 16 -11.69 -23.06 -17.81
N THR A 17 -11.31 -24.32 -17.69
CA THR A 17 -12.26 -25.43 -17.59
C THR A 17 -12.90 -25.47 -16.20
N ARG A 18 -13.91 -26.33 -16.00
CA ARG A 18 -14.53 -26.58 -14.69
C ARG A 18 -13.53 -26.97 -13.58
N ASN A 19 -12.36 -27.49 -13.96
CA ASN A 19 -11.30 -27.91 -13.02
C ASN A 19 -10.18 -26.86 -12.89
N ASP A 20 -10.46 -25.61 -13.28
CA ASP A 20 -9.50 -24.48 -13.22
C ASP A 20 -8.25 -24.65 -14.11
N GLU A 21 -8.26 -25.62 -15.04
CA GLU A 21 -7.21 -25.85 -16.01
C GLU A 21 -7.43 -24.96 -17.24
N LYS A 22 -6.33 -24.46 -17.83
CA LYS A 22 -6.39 -23.69 -19.09
C LYS A 22 -6.94 -24.55 -20.20
N ASN A 23 -8.00 -24.08 -20.88
CA ASN A 23 -8.54 -24.76 -22.05
C ASN A 23 -7.81 -24.29 -23.31
N PRO A 24 -6.95 -25.10 -23.92
CA PRO A 24 -6.17 -24.71 -25.09
C PRO A 24 -7.04 -24.51 -26.35
N TYR A 25 -8.29 -24.97 -26.34
CA TYR A 25 -9.22 -24.88 -27.48
C TYR A 25 -10.20 -23.71 -27.36
N ASP A 26 -10.17 -22.98 -26.25
CA ASP A 26 -11.04 -21.85 -25.98
C ASP A 26 -10.18 -20.69 -25.50
N SER A 27 -9.68 -19.91 -26.44
CA SER A 27 -8.84 -18.76 -26.20
C SER A 27 -9.33 -17.55 -26.95
N LEU A 28 -9.11 -16.37 -26.36
CA LEU A 28 -9.36 -15.07 -26.96
C LEU A 28 -8.05 -14.33 -27.14
N ASP A 29 -7.82 -13.85 -28.35
CA ASP A 29 -6.64 -13.05 -28.70
C ASP A 29 -6.99 -11.56 -28.64
N TYR A 30 -6.26 -10.83 -27.81
CA TYR A 30 -6.37 -9.38 -27.68
C TYR A 30 -5.16 -8.70 -28.30
N SER A 31 -5.40 -7.89 -29.32
CA SER A 31 -4.35 -7.10 -29.97
C SER A 31 -4.33 -5.69 -29.43
N PHE A 32 -3.13 -5.18 -29.13
CA PHE A 32 -2.94 -3.84 -28.59
C PHE A 32 -1.63 -3.21 -29.06
N LEU A 33 -1.57 -1.89 -28.98
CA LEU A 33 -0.37 -1.09 -29.18
C LEU A 33 0.23 -0.72 -27.80
N ALA A 34 1.49 -1.03 -27.62
CA ALA A 34 2.27 -0.53 -26.49
C ALA A 34 3.28 0.51 -27.03
N VAL A 35 3.27 1.70 -26.44
CA VAL A 35 4.14 2.80 -26.83
C VAL A 35 4.93 3.27 -25.62
N ALA A 36 6.26 3.37 -25.79
CA ALA A 36 7.16 3.87 -24.77
C ALA A 36 7.96 5.06 -25.31
N ILE A 37 7.96 6.16 -24.58
CA ILE A 37 8.73 7.38 -24.87
C ILE A 37 9.91 7.41 -23.93
N CYS A 38 11.08 7.08 -24.45
CA CYS A 38 12.29 6.93 -23.67
C CYS A 38 13.23 8.12 -23.89
N PRO A 39 13.72 8.77 -22.84
CA PRO A 39 14.81 9.74 -22.95
C PRO A 39 16.04 9.09 -23.59
N VAL A 40 16.75 9.85 -24.42
CA VAL A 40 18.04 9.43 -24.94
C VAL A 40 19.12 10.21 -24.20
N GLU A 41 19.92 9.50 -23.46
CA GLU A 41 20.97 10.06 -22.61
C GLU A 41 22.33 9.87 -23.28
N VAL A 42 23.23 10.82 -23.02
CA VAL A 42 24.65 10.64 -23.41
C VAL A 42 25.28 9.74 -22.35
N ARG A 43 25.95 8.70 -22.77
CA ARG A 43 26.60 7.78 -21.85
C ARG A 43 27.70 8.53 -21.08
N THR A 44 27.57 8.53 -19.76
CA THR A 44 28.51 9.22 -18.88
C THR A 44 29.95 8.68 -19.02
N ASP A 45 30.88 9.57 -18.80
CA ASP A 45 32.36 9.31 -18.84
C ASP A 45 32.73 8.03 -18.07
N GLY A 46 33.57 7.23 -18.68
CA GLY A 46 34.13 6.04 -18.08
C GLY A 46 35.47 5.71 -18.70
N LEU A 47 36.26 4.88 -18.02
CA LEU A 47 37.45 4.27 -18.59
C LEU A 47 37.00 2.98 -19.30
N ILE A 48 37.50 2.81 -20.52
CA ILE A 48 37.35 1.57 -21.28
C ILE A 48 38.71 0.89 -21.39
N TYR A 49 38.72 -0.41 -21.29
CA TYR A 49 39.86 -1.22 -21.57
C TYR A 49 39.84 -1.64 -23.03
N ASN A 50 40.88 -1.20 -23.80
CA ASN A 50 41.08 -1.63 -25.17
C ASN A 50 41.95 -2.89 -25.17
N GLU A 51 41.35 -4.02 -25.47
CA GLU A 51 42.03 -5.32 -25.49
C GLU A 51 43.11 -5.41 -26.57
N THR A 52 42.92 -4.69 -27.69
CA THR A 52 43.86 -4.72 -28.82
C THR A 52 45.19 -4.04 -28.49
N ASP A 53 45.13 -2.91 -27.83
CA ASP A 53 46.29 -2.09 -27.49
C ASP A 53 46.72 -2.31 -26.02
N ASN A 54 45.98 -3.12 -25.26
CA ASN A 54 46.20 -3.39 -23.83
C ASN A 54 46.32 -2.09 -23.01
N GLU A 55 45.47 -1.11 -23.32
CA GLU A 55 45.49 0.21 -22.69
C GLU A 55 44.13 0.58 -22.12
N ILE A 56 44.15 1.31 -21.00
CA ILE A 56 42.99 1.97 -20.43
C ILE A 56 42.91 3.37 -21.00
N MET A 57 41.84 3.65 -21.73
CA MET A 57 41.62 4.96 -22.33
C MET A 57 40.31 5.59 -21.88
N LYS A 58 40.24 6.91 -22.02
CA LYS A 58 38.99 7.63 -21.79
C LYS A 58 38.05 7.30 -22.93
N LYS A 59 36.81 6.93 -22.56
CA LYS A 59 35.73 6.71 -23.53
C LYS A 59 35.45 7.99 -24.30
N ILE A 60 35.34 7.91 -25.62
CA ILE A 60 34.90 9.02 -26.46
C ILE A 60 33.39 9.07 -26.42
N ASP A 61 32.83 10.20 -25.98
CA ASP A 61 31.37 10.41 -25.76
C ASP A 61 30.59 10.56 -27.07
N THR A 62 30.49 9.51 -27.84
CA THR A 62 29.65 9.50 -29.06
C THR A 62 28.41 8.63 -28.92
N ASP A 63 28.39 7.76 -27.90
CA ASP A 63 27.30 6.80 -27.74
C ASP A 63 26.13 7.40 -26.97
N ARG A 64 24.98 7.32 -27.58
CA ARG A 64 23.70 7.68 -26.96
C ARG A 64 22.97 6.42 -26.54
N ILE A 65 22.51 6.40 -25.31
CA ILE A 65 21.79 5.27 -24.73
C ILE A 65 20.32 5.66 -24.58
N VAL A 66 19.45 4.77 -25.01
CA VAL A 66 18.02 4.88 -24.69
C VAL A 66 17.85 4.50 -23.21
N ALA A 67 17.19 5.35 -22.43
CA ALA A 67 16.92 5.06 -21.04
C ALA A 67 16.05 3.79 -20.91
N GLU A 68 16.39 2.91 -19.98
CA GLU A 68 15.67 1.65 -19.75
C GLU A 68 14.25 1.89 -19.28
N VAL A 69 14.01 2.99 -18.56
CA VAL A 69 12.70 3.36 -18.05
C VAL A 69 12.13 4.50 -18.88
N PRO A 70 10.95 4.31 -19.51
CA PRO A 70 10.29 5.38 -20.24
C PRO A 70 9.96 6.59 -19.36
N SER A 71 9.98 7.78 -19.90
CA SER A 71 9.42 8.96 -19.24
C SER A 71 7.90 8.94 -19.25
N ASP A 72 7.34 8.55 -20.40
CA ASP A 72 5.92 8.46 -20.67
C ASP A 72 5.66 7.25 -21.58
N GLY A 73 4.42 6.81 -21.63
CA GLY A 73 4.00 5.74 -22.50
C GLY A 73 2.49 5.54 -22.46
N PHE A 74 2.00 4.70 -23.33
CA PHE A 74 0.59 4.33 -23.29
C PHE A 74 0.37 2.95 -23.92
N LEU A 75 -0.76 2.36 -23.54
CA LEU A 75 -1.26 1.12 -24.10
C LEU A 75 -2.69 1.36 -24.60
N TYR A 76 -3.00 0.91 -25.84
CA TYR A 76 -4.32 1.05 -26.44
C TYR A 76 -4.68 -0.18 -27.29
N PRO A 77 -5.90 -0.70 -27.17
CA PRO A 77 -6.86 -0.41 -26.12
C PRO A 77 -6.37 -0.84 -24.75
N THR A 78 -6.94 -0.26 -23.69
CA THR A 78 -6.66 -0.76 -22.35
C THR A 78 -7.38 -2.08 -22.08
N PHE A 79 -7.05 -2.75 -20.98
CA PHE A 79 -7.67 -4.00 -20.57
C PHE A 79 -8.39 -3.82 -19.24
N THR A 80 -9.61 -4.32 -19.19
CA THR A 80 -10.33 -4.57 -17.95
C THR A 80 -10.20 -6.06 -17.61
N GLY A 81 -10.63 -6.47 -16.44
CA GLY A 81 -10.71 -7.89 -16.06
C GLY A 81 -11.55 -8.75 -17.00
N ARG A 82 -12.26 -8.15 -17.97
CA ARG A 82 -13.24 -8.76 -18.86
C ARG A 82 -12.89 -8.70 -20.34
N GLY A 83 -11.99 -7.82 -20.73
CA GLY A 83 -11.60 -7.69 -22.12
C GLY A 83 -10.96 -6.35 -22.48
N PRO A 84 -10.74 -6.10 -23.79
CA PRO A 84 -10.20 -4.85 -24.25
C PRO A 84 -11.25 -3.73 -24.17
N ASP A 85 -10.85 -2.61 -23.61
CA ASP A 85 -11.64 -1.38 -23.53
C ASP A 85 -11.15 -0.38 -24.57
N VAL A 86 -11.86 -0.26 -25.67
CA VAL A 86 -11.53 0.62 -26.79
C VAL A 86 -11.81 2.11 -26.52
N ASN A 87 -12.53 2.41 -25.43
CA ASN A 87 -12.88 3.79 -25.10
C ASN A 87 -11.82 4.47 -24.24
N HIS A 88 -10.89 3.69 -23.67
CA HIS A 88 -9.87 4.18 -22.76
C HIS A 88 -8.45 3.84 -23.23
N VAL A 89 -7.51 4.68 -22.82
CA VAL A 89 -6.07 4.51 -23.01
C VAL A 89 -5.43 4.38 -21.65
N LEU A 90 -4.65 3.32 -21.45
CA LEU A 90 -3.81 3.23 -20.27
C LEU A 90 -2.57 4.10 -20.47
N TYR A 91 -2.47 5.19 -19.72
CA TYR A 91 -1.33 6.10 -19.77
C TYR A 91 -0.35 5.80 -18.63
N TYR A 92 0.92 5.82 -18.96
CA TYR A 92 2.02 5.67 -18.01
C TYR A 92 2.86 6.94 -17.97
N THR A 93 3.22 7.40 -16.80
CA THR A 93 4.26 8.41 -16.59
C THR A 93 5.18 8.03 -15.45
N ARG A 94 6.49 8.29 -15.60
CA ARG A 94 7.46 8.08 -14.54
C ARG A 94 7.28 9.04 -13.36
N LYS A 95 6.66 10.21 -13.63
CA LYS A 95 6.44 11.26 -12.63
C LYS A 95 4.94 11.55 -12.49
N PRO A 96 4.21 10.84 -11.64
CA PRO A 96 2.76 11.01 -11.52
C PRO A 96 2.31 12.45 -11.24
N LYS A 97 3.11 13.25 -10.53
CA LYS A 97 2.83 14.67 -10.26
C LYS A 97 3.16 15.61 -11.42
N GLN A 98 3.70 15.11 -12.54
CA GLN A 98 4.08 15.91 -13.72
C GLN A 98 3.60 15.20 -14.99
N VAL A 99 2.28 15.09 -15.11
CA VAL A 99 1.64 14.46 -16.27
C VAL A 99 1.92 15.26 -17.53
N ASN A 100 2.21 14.58 -18.63
CA ASN A 100 2.37 15.21 -19.93
C ASN A 100 1.00 15.44 -20.59
N VAL A 101 0.33 16.50 -20.13
CA VAL A 101 -1.00 16.89 -20.62
C VAL A 101 -1.03 17.07 -22.15
N SER A 102 0.04 17.63 -22.73
CA SER A 102 0.12 17.79 -24.18
C SER A 102 0.12 16.46 -24.94
N LEU A 103 0.78 15.43 -24.41
CA LEU A 103 0.73 14.10 -25.00
C LEU A 103 -0.69 13.52 -24.93
N VAL A 104 -1.33 13.61 -23.76
CA VAL A 104 -2.64 13.02 -23.54
C VAL A 104 -3.73 13.74 -24.33
N GLU A 105 -3.78 15.06 -24.30
CA GLU A 105 -4.88 15.82 -24.93
C GLU A 105 -4.62 16.11 -26.41
N GLN A 106 -3.40 16.52 -26.77
CA GLN A 106 -3.13 16.96 -28.14
C GLN A 106 -2.74 15.81 -29.07
N VAL A 107 -2.02 14.81 -28.56
CA VAL A 107 -1.56 13.69 -29.40
C VAL A 107 -2.55 12.53 -29.34
N LEU A 108 -3.00 12.13 -28.16
CA LEU A 108 -3.92 11.00 -28.02
C LEU A 108 -5.40 11.42 -28.16
N GLY A 109 -5.71 12.72 -28.04
CA GLY A 109 -7.08 13.23 -28.11
C GLY A 109 -7.95 12.80 -26.92
N CYS A 110 -7.32 12.39 -25.82
CA CYS A 110 -7.97 11.95 -24.61
C CYS A 110 -8.18 13.10 -23.65
N LYS A 111 -9.14 12.96 -22.74
CA LYS A 111 -9.26 13.83 -21.58
C LYS A 111 -8.60 13.14 -20.41
N PHE A 112 -7.74 13.89 -19.74
CA PHE A 112 -7.11 13.45 -18.50
C PHE A 112 -7.82 14.10 -17.33
N THR A 113 -8.26 13.32 -16.37
CA THR A 113 -8.95 13.85 -15.19
C THR A 113 -8.06 13.81 -13.96
N TYR A 114 -7.69 12.62 -13.54
CA TYR A 114 -6.86 12.40 -12.37
C TYR A 114 -5.91 11.21 -12.60
N THR A 115 -4.76 11.22 -11.95
CA THR A 115 -3.91 10.04 -11.85
C THR A 115 -4.46 9.10 -10.78
N ALA A 116 -4.12 7.81 -10.85
CA ALA A 116 -4.45 6.87 -9.79
C ALA A 116 -3.99 7.35 -8.39
N GLN A 117 -2.85 8.04 -8.33
CA GLN A 117 -2.37 8.61 -7.08
C GLN A 117 -3.23 9.77 -6.60
N GLU A 118 -3.64 10.66 -7.48
CA GLU A 118 -4.52 11.79 -7.12
C GLU A 118 -5.91 11.32 -6.70
N GLU A 119 -6.48 10.31 -7.37
CA GLU A 119 -7.73 9.68 -6.95
C GLU A 119 -7.63 9.13 -5.52
N LYS A 120 -6.54 8.43 -5.24
CA LYS A 120 -6.29 7.87 -3.92
C LYS A 120 -6.06 8.94 -2.86
N GLU A 121 -5.24 9.97 -3.15
CA GLU A 121 -5.00 11.09 -2.25
C GLU A 121 -6.32 11.82 -1.95
N GLN A 122 -7.15 12.09 -2.96
CA GLN A 122 -8.45 12.73 -2.82
C GLN A 122 -9.42 11.90 -1.97
N PHE A 123 -9.45 10.59 -2.18
CA PHE A 123 -10.25 9.68 -1.38
C PHE A 123 -9.82 9.66 0.08
N GLN A 124 -8.51 9.56 0.33
CA GLN A 124 -7.96 9.57 1.70
C GLN A 124 -8.23 10.89 2.42
N GLU A 125 -8.11 12.03 1.73
CA GLU A 125 -8.47 13.33 2.29
C GLU A 125 -9.95 13.40 2.67
N MET A 126 -10.85 12.92 1.80
CA MET A 126 -12.29 12.88 2.13
C MET A 126 -12.59 12.02 3.35
N LEU A 127 -11.97 10.84 3.47
CA LEU A 127 -12.14 9.97 4.63
C LEU A 127 -11.66 10.67 5.92
N GLN A 128 -10.48 11.31 5.88
CA GLN A 128 -9.92 11.99 7.05
C GLN A 128 -10.77 13.18 7.49
N ASP A 129 -11.22 13.99 6.53
CA ASP A 129 -11.98 15.20 6.81
C ASP A 129 -13.36 14.90 7.40
N ILE A 130 -14.02 13.86 6.91
CA ILE A 130 -15.41 13.55 7.25
C ILE A 130 -15.51 12.61 8.45
N LEU A 131 -14.76 11.51 8.45
CA LEU A 131 -14.91 10.49 9.49
C LEU A 131 -14.29 10.92 10.83
N GLY A 132 -13.23 11.71 10.81
CA GLY A 132 -12.61 12.22 12.05
C GLY A 132 -12.30 11.10 13.05
N GLU A 133 -12.99 11.09 14.19
CA GLU A 133 -12.78 10.10 15.25
C GLU A 133 -13.28 8.69 14.89
N GLU A 134 -14.20 8.55 13.95
CA GLU A 134 -14.67 7.25 13.45
C GLU A 134 -13.65 6.59 12.51
N LEU A 135 -12.63 7.34 12.04
CA LEU A 135 -11.55 6.81 11.23
C LEU A 135 -10.53 6.07 12.10
N ASN A 136 -10.78 4.80 12.33
CA ASN A 136 -9.90 3.92 13.08
C ASN A 136 -9.39 2.76 12.22
N TYR A 137 -8.51 1.92 12.77
CA TYR A 137 -7.90 0.80 12.05
C TYR A 137 -8.97 -0.15 11.46
N ASN A 138 -9.96 -0.51 12.25
CA ASN A 138 -11.00 -1.44 11.82
C ASN A 138 -11.85 -0.85 10.68
N THR A 139 -12.20 0.43 10.79
CA THR A 139 -12.94 1.16 9.74
C THR A 139 -12.14 1.20 8.44
N ILE A 140 -10.84 1.58 8.51
CA ILE A 140 -9.96 1.63 7.32
C ILE A 140 -9.85 0.26 6.66
N THR A 141 -9.66 -0.79 7.45
CA THR A 141 -9.52 -2.16 6.95
C THR A 141 -10.83 -2.64 6.30
N ALA A 142 -11.97 -2.42 6.96
CA ALA A 142 -13.28 -2.81 6.44
C ALA A 142 -13.61 -2.06 5.13
N VAL A 143 -13.34 -0.75 5.06
CA VAL A 143 -13.53 0.04 3.84
C VAL A 143 -12.65 -0.51 2.71
N ASN A 144 -11.37 -0.78 2.97
CA ASN A 144 -10.47 -1.34 1.96
C ASN A 144 -10.93 -2.72 1.47
N GLU A 145 -11.42 -3.59 2.35
CA GLU A 145 -11.98 -4.90 2.00
C GLU A 145 -13.23 -4.79 1.12
N ARG A 146 -14.11 -3.83 1.43
CA ARG A 146 -15.32 -3.59 0.62
C ARG A 146 -14.98 -3.02 -0.75
N ILE A 147 -14.09 -2.04 -0.84
CA ILE A 147 -13.61 -1.50 -2.12
C ILE A 147 -12.98 -2.61 -2.96
N GLN A 148 -12.20 -3.48 -2.33
CA GLN A 148 -11.60 -4.61 -3.02
C GLN A 148 -12.65 -5.61 -3.52
N SER A 149 -13.71 -5.86 -2.77
CA SER A 149 -14.84 -6.67 -3.25
C SER A 149 -15.43 -6.10 -4.54
N VAL A 150 -15.57 -4.78 -4.64
CA VAL A 150 -16.05 -4.10 -5.84
C VAL A 150 -15.06 -4.26 -6.99
N ALA A 151 -13.75 -4.12 -6.73
CA ALA A 151 -12.70 -4.29 -7.74
C ALA A 151 -12.61 -5.72 -8.29
N GLU A 152 -12.85 -6.72 -7.43
CA GLU A 152 -12.78 -8.15 -7.77
C GLU A 152 -14.12 -8.73 -8.25
N ASP A 153 -15.21 -7.96 -8.22
CA ASP A 153 -16.55 -8.45 -8.55
C ASP A 153 -16.61 -8.91 -10.03
N PRO A 154 -17.02 -10.15 -10.26
CA PRO A 154 -17.05 -10.74 -11.59
C PRO A 154 -18.29 -10.35 -12.43
N GLU A 155 -19.08 -9.35 -12.06
CA GLU A 155 -20.23 -8.97 -12.88
C GLU A 155 -19.83 -8.59 -14.31
N PRO A 156 -20.58 -9.04 -15.34
CA PRO A 156 -20.17 -8.95 -16.74
C PRO A 156 -20.38 -7.58 -17.39
N SER A 157 -20.30 -6.46 -16.68
CA SER A 157 -20.32 -5.15 -17.32
C SER A 157 -18.97 -4.85 -17.98
N ALA A 158 -18.96 -4.21 -19.13
CA ALA A 158 -17.75 -3.89 -19.88
C ALA A 158 -16.98 -2.70 -19.29
N ASP A 159 -17.50 -2.08 -18.24
CA ASP A 159 -16.97 -0.87 -17.65
C ASP A 159 -15.95 -1.19 -16.54
N LEU A 160 -15.02 -0.26 -16.32
CA LEU A 160 -14.10 -0.32 -15.19
C LEU A 160 -14.88 -0.35 -13.89
N PRO A 161 -14.42 -1.09 -12.87
CA PRO A 161 -15.04 -1.08 -11.55
C PRO A 161 -14.87 0.31 -10.92
N VAL A 162 -15.93 1.07 -10.92
CA VAL A 162 -15.98 2.41 -10.33
C VAL A 162 -16.90 2.40 -9.13
N ILE A 163 -16.64 3.30 -8.19
CA ILE A 163 -17.46 3.49 -7.01
C ILE A 163 -18.26 4.78 -7.19
N ASP A 164 -19.57 4.68 -7.20
CA ASP A 164 -20.44 5.84 -7.19
C ASP A 164 -20.70 6.35 -5.76
N ASP A 165 -21.47 7.44 -5.65
CA ASP A 165 -21.77 8.08 -4.37
C ASP A 165 -22.66 7.21 -3.47
N ILE A 166 -23.53 6.38 -4.04
CA ILE A 166 -24.41 5.48 -3.30
C ILE A 166 -23.59 4.31 -2.77
N GLN A 167 -22.79 3.70 -3.64
CA GLN A 167 -21.89 2.61 -3.24
C GLN A 167 -20.90 3.06 -2.16
N MET A 168 -20.37 4.29 -2.26
CA MET A 168 -19.47 4.85 -1.24
C MET A 168 -20.16 4.92 0.13
N ARG A 169 -21.41 5.42 0.18
CA ARG A 169 -22.20 5.45 1.41
C ARG A 169 -22.41 4.04 1.97
N ASP A 170 -22.81 3.11 1.12
CA ASP A 170 -23.11 1.74 1.55
C ASP A 170 -21.84 1.02 2.05
N ILE A 171 -20.68 1.25 1.42
CA ILE A 171 -19.36 0.76 1.89
C ILE A 171 -19.06 1.26 3.30
N LEU A 172 -19.32 2.54 3.58
CA LEU A 172 -19.06 3.12 4.90
C LEU A 172 -20.04 2.57 5.97
N LEU A 173 -21.30 2.41 5.65
CA LEU A 173 -22.28 1.79 6.56
C LEU A 173 -21.87 0.35 6.89
N ASP A 174 -21.47 -0.42 5.89
CA ASP A 174 -20.98 -1.79 6.07
C ASP A 174 -19.68 -1.86 6.89
N ALA A 175 -18.86 -0.80 6.84
CA ALA A 175 -17.67 -0.67 7.66
C ALA A 175 -17.94 -0.19 9.10
N GLY A 176 -19.21 0.02 9.46
CA GLY A 176 -19.65 0.41 10.80
C GLY A 176 -19.56 1.92 11.09
N VAL A 177 -19.46 2.75 10.06
CA VAL A 177 -19.53 4.21 10.16
C VAL A 177 -20.97 4.64 10.45
N SER A 178 -21.16 5.71 11.22
CA SER A 178 -22.48 6.25 11.52
C SER A 178 -23.21 6.72 10.24
N GLU A 179 -24.55 6.63 10.25
CA GLU A 179 -25.38 7.05 9.11
C GLU A 179 -25.16 8.52 8.75
N GLU A 180 -25.01 9.38 9.78
CA GLU A 180 -24.73 10.81 9.60
C GLU A 180 -23.43 11.05 8.79
N LYS A 181 -22.34 10.35 9.14
CA LYS A 181 -21.06 10.47 8.46
C LYS A 181 -21.07 9.84 7.06
N ALA A 182 -21.79 8.75 6.89
CA ALA A 182 -21.95 8.10 5.59
C ALA A 182 -22.73 9.00 4.60
N GLU A 183 -23.78 9.71 5.06
CA GLU A 183 -24.50 10.69 4.25
C GLU A 183 -23.69 11.94 3.95
N GLU A 184 -22.91 12.44 4.93
CA GLU A 184 -21.98 13.54 4.74
C GLU A 184 -20.93 13.18 3.66
N MET A 185 -20.39 11.96 3.72
CA MET A 185 -19.44 11.45 2.72
C MET A 185 -20.08 11.31 1.34
N GLN A 186 -21.31 10.80 1.24
CA GLN A 186 -22.04 10.72 -0.02
C GLN A 186 -22.18 12.10 -0.68
N THR A 187 -22.49 13.11 0.11
CA THR A 187 -22.67 14.48 -0.38
C THR A 187 -21.32 15.06 -0.85
N ALA A 188 -20.28 14.93 -0.05
CA ALA A 188 -18.94 15.42 -0.38
C ALA A 188 -18.37 14.69 -1.61
N TYR A 189 -18.59 13.38 -1.71
CA TYR A 189 -18.18 12.56 -2.86
C TYR A 189 -18.84 13.07 -4.14
N ARG A 190 -20.14 13.31 -4.12
CA ARG A 190 -20.89 13.85 -5.26
C ARG A 190 -20.39 15.23 -5.69
N GLU A 191 -20.05 16.08 -4.74
CA GLU A 191 -19.56 17.44 -5.01
C GLU A 191 -18.12 17.44 -5.54
N LYS A 192 -17.22 16.64 -4.94
CA LYS A 192 -15.80 16.61 -5.32
C LYS A 192 -15.54 15.79 -6.59
N VAL A 193 -16.19 14.65 -6.72
CA VAL A 193 -15.94 13.70 -7.83
C VAL A 193 -16.82 13.99 -9.05
N GLN A 194 -17.94 14.63 -8.88
CA GLN A 194 -18.86 15.07 -9.94
C GLN A 194 -19.17 13.99 -10.99
N ASN A 195 -18.59 14.11 -12.19
CA ASN A 195 -18.86 13.22 -13.32
C ASN A 195 -17.78 12.14 -13.53
N HIS A 196 -16.86 11.97 -12.58
CA HIS A 196 -15.75 11.04 -12.69
C HIS A 196 -15.69 10.16 -11.44
N PRO A 197 -16.53 9.10 -11.36
CA PRO A 197 -16.48 8.17 -10.24
C PRO A 197 -15.08 7.57 -10.12
N LEU A 198 -14.60 7.40 -8.89
CA LEU A 198 -13.27 6.89 -8.61
C LEU A 198 -13.17 5.41 -8.98
N SER A 199 -12.04 5.03 -9.57
CA SER A 199 -11.80 3.62 -9.90
C SER A 199 -11.49 2.82 -8.63
N ALA A 200 -12.23 1.73 -8.39
CA ALA A 200 -11.98 0.85 -7.26
C ALA A 200 -10.55 0.30 -7.26
N ASP A 201 -10.01 -0.06 -8.44
CA ASP A 201 -8.63 -0.54 -8.59
C ASP A 201 -7.57 0.45 -8.11
N ASN A 202 -7.84 1.77 -8.24
CA ASN A 202 -6.90 2.82 -7.82
C ASN A 202 -6.96 3.08 -6.31
N LEU A 203 -8.06 2.71 -5.65
CA LEU A 203 -8.27 2.93 -4.22
C LEU A 203 -7.78 1.78 -3.35
N VAL A 204 -7.72 0.57 -3.89
CA VAL A 204 -7.36 -0.64 -3.14
C VAL A 204 -5.90 -0.63 -2.69
N ASP A 205 -5.68 -0.90 -1.41
CA ASP A 205 -4.37 -1.20 -0.85
C ASP A 205 -4.12 -2.71 -0.77
N LYS A 206 -3.08 -3.19 -1.45
CA LYS A 206 -2.68 -4.61 -1.43
C LYS A 206 -2.07 -5.05 -0.10
N LYS A 207 -1.74 -4.12 0.75
CA LYS A 207 -1.18 -4.33 2.09
C LYS A 207 -1.47 -3.12 2.97
N THR A 208 -1.71 -3.37 4.23
CA THR A 208 -1.87 -2.31 5.23
C THR A 208 -0.51 -1.90 5.78
N VAL A 209 -0.21 -0.60 5.80
CA VAL A 209 1.03 -0.07 6.37
C VAL A 209 0.68 0.80 7.57
N ILE A 210 1.15 0.36 8.74
CA ILE A 210 0.99 1.10 10.00
C ILE A 210 2.31 1.81 10.28
N THR A 211 2.28 3.12 10.38
CA THR A 211 3.48 3.93 10.60
C THR A 211 3.34 4.74 11.90
N ALA A 212 4.34 4.63 12.75
CA ALA A 212 4.54 5.46 13.93
C ALA A 212 5.99 5.96 13.96
N PRO A 213 6.33 6.98 14.76
CA PRO A 213 7.71 7.48 14.85
C PRO A 213 8.71 6.36 15.18
N GLY A 214 9.58 6.06 14.22
CA GLY A 214 10.60 5.01 14.35
C GLY A 214 10.11 3.57 14.14
N ILE A 215 8.82 3.36 13.86
CA ILE A 215 8.22 2.04 13.66
C ILE A 215 7.41 2.04 12.35
N SER A 216 7.61 1.00 11.55
CA SER A 216 6.78 0.74 10.37
C SER A 216 6.47 -0.75 10.30
N VAL A 217 5.19 -1.09 10.30
CA VAL A 217 4.69 -2.46 10.21
C VAL A 217 3.90 -2.61 8.92
N GLN A 218 4.23 -3.62 8.14
CA GLN A 218 3.50 -3.96 6.92
C GLN A 218 2.75 -5.27 7.13
N VAL A 219 1.45 -5.22 6.95
CA VAL A 219 0.55 -6.35 7.13
C VAL A 219 0.00 -6.75 5.76
N LYS A 220 0.12 -8.02 5.42
CA LYS A 220 -0.53 -8.57 4.23
C LYS A 220 -2.04 -8.65 4.46
N LYS A 221 -2.82 -8.61 3.39
CA LYS A 221 -4.29 -8.63 3.42
C LYS A 221 -4.85 -9.76 4.31
N ASP A 222 -4.37 -10.96 4.15
CA ASP A 222 -4.88 -12.16 4.84
C ASP A 222 -4.60 -12.15 6.36
N PHE A 223 -3.80 -11.19 6.83
CA PHE A 223 -3.37 -11.07 8.23
C PHE A 223 -3.81 -9.75 8.88
N THR A 224 -4.70 -9.00 8.26
CA THR A 224 -5.21 -7.73 8.83
C THR A 224 -5.98 -7.94 10.12
N SER A 225 -6.68 -9.06 10.25
CA SER A 225 -7.42 -9.45 11.45
C SER A 225 -6.54 -9.81 12.65
N CYS A 226 -5.25 -10.12 12.41
CA CYS A 226 -4.30 -10.42 13.49
C CYS A 226 -3.74 -9.14 14.15
N VAL A 227 -4.09 -7.95 13.67
CA VAL A 227 -3.55 -6.69 14.16
C VAL A 227 -4.62 -5.89 14.89
N HIS A 228 -4.30 -5.46 16.11
CA HIS A 228 -5.20 -4.70 16.96
C HIS A 228 -4.52 -3.42 17.43
N LEU A 229 -5.23 -2.30 17.27
CA LEU A 229 -4.83 -1.02 17.82
C LEU A 229 -5.74 -0.71 19.02
N GLN A 230 -5.15 -0.56 20.19
CA GLN A 230 -5.86 -0.27 21.42
C GLN A 230 -5.28 0.95 22.14
N ASN A 231 -6.15 1.66 22.84
CA ASN A 231 -5.75 2.71 23.76
C ASN A 231 -6.19 2.28 25.17
N VAL A 232 -5.21 2.02 26.03
CA VAL A 232 -5.43 1.61 27.42
C VAL A 232 -4.75 2.64 28.32
N ASP A 233 -5.51 3.29 29.18
CA ASP A 233 -5.05 4.30 30.13
C ASP A 233 -4.19 5.44 29.50
N GLY A 234 -4.55 5.85 28.26
CA GLY A 234 -3.85 6.90 27.52
C GLY A 234 -2.61 6.42 26.74
N HIS A 235 -2.23 5.17 26.88
CA HIS A 235 -1.16 4.54 26.10
C HIS A 235 -1.73 3.83 24.87
N ARG A 236 -1.07 4.03 23.73
CA ARG A 236 -1.45 3.41 22.45
C ARG A 236 -0.62 2.17 22.21
N TYR A 237 -1.29 1.05 22.01
CA TYR A 237 -0.67 -0.25 21.75
C TYR A 237 -0.99 -0.72 20.34
N LEU A 238 0.02 -1.28 19.69
CA LEU A 238 -0.13 -2.10 18.50
C LEU A 238 0.13 -3.54 18.92
N MET A 239 -0.91 -4.36 18.94
CA MET A 239 -0.82 -5.78 19.25
C MET A 239 -0.95 -6.59 17.96
N ILE A 240 -0.19 -7.65 17.86
CA ILE A 240 -0.18 -8.55 16.70
C ILE A 240 -0.33 -9.96 17.24
N ASP A 241 -1.43 -10.62 16.89
CA ASP A 241 -1.64 -12.03 17.22
C ASP A 241 -0.78 -12.87 16.29
N LEU A 242 0.10 -13.66 16.89
CA LEU A 242 1.05 -14.51 16.18
C LEU A 242 0.72 -15.97 16.48
N ASP A 243 -0.05 -16.57 15.58
CA ASP A 243 -0.41 -17.99 15.69
C ASP A 243 0.72 -18.93 15.26
N ASP A 244 1.68 -18.41 14.48
CA ASP A 244 2.81 -19.19 13.99
C ASP A 244 3.94 -19.22 15.03
N PRO A 245 4.40 -20.40 15.48
CA PRO A 245 5.51 -20.48 16.43
C PRO A 245 6.87 -20.07 15.84
N ASP A 246 7.00 -19.97 14.52
CA ASP A 246 8.28 -19.63 13.85
C ASP A 246 8.47 -18.11 13.72
N ILE A 247 8.70 -17.46 14.84
CA ILE A 247 8.96 -16.01 14.88
C ILE A 247 10.44 -15.74 14.78
N GLN A 248 10.83 -14.86 13.87
CA GLN A 248 12.21 -14.50 13.65
C GLN A 248 12.50 -13.02 13.90
N VAL A 249 13.57 -12.76 14.64
CA VAL A 249 14.13 -11.42 14.84
C VAL A 249 15.51 -11.37 14.18
N ASN A 250 15.69 -10.50 13.19
CA ASN A 250 16.94 -10.39 12.40
C ASN A 250 17.39 -11.74 11.80
N GLY A 251 16.44 -12.57 11.38
CA GLY A 251 16.69 -13.89 10.81
C GLY A 251 17.02 -15.00 11.82
N MET A 252 16.88 -14.72 13.12
CA MET A 252 17.05 -15.69 14.19
C MET A 252 15.69 -16.03 14.78
N SER A 253 15.38 -17.32 14.87
CA SER A 253 14.15 -17.79 15.54
C SER A 253 14.21 -17.46 17.03
N VAL A 254 13.11 -16.92 17.54
CA VAL A 254 12.98 -16.54 18.95
C VAL A 254 11.83 -17.30 19.58
N GLU A 255 12.05 -17.78 20.80
CA GLU A 255 10.99 -18.31 21.65
C GLU A 255 10.34 -17.17 22.40
N ILE A 256 9.00 -17.11 22.38
CA ILE A 256 8.25 -16.19 23.21
C ILE A 256 7.94 -16.92 24.51
N PRO A 257 8.42 -16.43 25.68
CA PRO A 257 8.08 -17.04 26.94
C PRO A 257 6.56 -16.95 27.18
N GLU A 258 5.97 -18.03 27.69
CA GLU A 258 4.58 -18.03 28.15
C GLU A 258 4.44 -17.03 29.30
N THR A 259 4.05 -15.81 28.97
CA THR A 259 3.71 -14.80 29.96
C THR A 259 2.20 -14.65 29.97
N THR A 260 1.59 -14.89 31.10
CA THR A 260 0.16 -14.70 31.28
C THR A 260 -0.17 -13.22 31.05
N LEU A 261 -0.83 -12.94 29.91
CA LEU A 261 -1.44 -11.69 29.47
C LEU A 261 -0.56 -10.43 29.55
N PRO A 262 -0.47 -9.63 28.49
CA PRO A 262 0.07 -8.28 28.65
C PRO A 262 -0.76 -7.55 29.70
N PRO A 263 -0.13 -6.74 30.56
CA PRO A 263 -0.85 -6.00 31.59
C PRO A 263 -1.90 -5.10 30.92
N THR A 264 -3.16 -5.41 31.18
CA THR A 264 -4.31 -4.67 30.62
C THR A 264 -4.60 -3.38 31.39
N SER A 265 -3.86 -3.10 32.46
CA SER A 265 -3.97 -1.86 33.22
C SER A 265 -2.63 -1.48 33.84
N GLU A 266 -2.47 -0.20 34.13
CA GLU A 266 -1.28 0.36 34.83
C GLU A 266 -1.07 -0.30 36.19
N GLU A 267 -2.14 -0.69 36.88
CA GLU A 267 -2.10 -1.43 38.16
C GLU A 267 -1.45 -2.81 38.02
N ALA A 268 -1.72 -3.54 36.93
CA ALA A 268 -1.09 -4.84 36.69
C ALA A 268 0.40 -4.71 36.34
N MET A 269 0.80 -3.59 35.70
CA MET A 269 2.21 -3.27 35.43
C MET A 269 2.95 -2.94 36.74
N LEU A 270 2.33 -2.18 37.63
CA LEU A 270 2.90 -1.81 38.91
C LEU A 270 2.99 -3.02 39.86
N GLU A 271 2.06 -3.95 39.80
CA GLU A 271 2.07 -5.19 40.57
C GLU A 271 3.21 -6.13 40.13
N GLN A 272 3.49 -6.23 38.81
CA GLN A 272 4.65 -7.00 38.32
C GLN A 272 5.99 -6.34 38.66
N LEU A 273 6.09 -5.01 38.60
CA LEU A 273 7.28 -4.27 39.02
C LEU A 273 7.45 -4.29 40.52
N GLY A 274 6.35 -4.33 41.30
CA GLY A 274 6.37 -4.35 42.77
C GLY A 274 6.85 -5.70 43.34
N THR A 275 6.57 -6.81 42.69
CA THR A 275 7.01 -8.14 43.14
C THR A 275 8.52 -8.39 42.93
N ASP A 276 9.11 -7.79 41.90
CA ASP A 276 10.57 -7.89 41.70
C ASP A 276 11.38 -6.95 42.61
N PHE A 277 10.77 -5.88 43.15
CA PHE A 277 11.44 -4.96 44.06
C PHE A 277 11.42 -5.43 45.54
N VAL A 278 10.40 -6.20 45.91
CA VAL A 278 10.28 -6.70 47.32
C VAL A 278 11.24 -7.86 47.63
N SER A 279 11.78 -8.52 46.62
CA SER A 279 12.77 -9.59 46.79
C SER A 279 14.22 -9.10 47.01
N LEU A 280 14.48 -7.78 46.92
CA LEU A 280 15.81 -7.21 47.05
C LEU A 280 16.02 -6.44 48.41
N GLU A 281 14.96 -6.24 49.22
CA GLU A 281 15.07 -5.49 50.50
C GLU A 281 15.02 -6.35 51.79
N SER A 282 15.10 -7.67 51.71
CA SER A 282 15.01 -8.51 52.90
C SER A 282 16.33 -9.16 53.33
N THR A 283 17.46 -8.52 53.07
CA THR A 283 18.73 -8.90 53.73
C THR A 283 19.49 -7.63 54.12
N ASP A 284 19.10 -6.97 55.21
CA ASP A 284 19.98 -6.44 56.23
C ASP A 284 19.20 -5.66 57.31
N SER A 285 18.94 -6.24 58.42
CA SER A 285 18.95 -5.56 59.73
C SER A 285 18.86 -6.58 60.84
N ALA A 286 19.98 -7.06 61.27
CA ALA A 286 20.12 -7.61 62.62
C ALA A 286 20.98 -6.65 63.40
N ALA A 287 20.30 -5.99 64.29
CA ALA A 287 20.71 -5.42 65.58
C ALA A 287 22.20 -5.38 65.94
N ASP A 288 22.62 -4.21 66.35
CA ASP A 288 23.41 -4.08 67.58
C ASP A 288 23.08 -2.75 68.30
N GLU A 289 22.54 -2.83 69.52
CA GLU A 289 22.37 -1.71 70.40
C GLU A 289 23.73 -1.29 71.02
N PRO A 290 23.95 -0.03 71.22
CA PRO A 290 25.16 0.41 71.95
C PRO A 290 24.98 0.40 73.47
N ASP A 291 25.85 -0.34 74.08
CA ASP A 291 26.03 -0.25 75.57
C ASP A 291 26.75 1.03 75.91
N SER A 292 26.17 1.69 76.92
CA SER A 292 26.74 2.87 77.62
C SER A 292 27.90 2.45 78.46
N ASP A 293 29.03 3.17 78.43
CA ASP A 293 29.71 3.69 79.59
C ASP A 293 30.88 4.58 79.20
N LEU A 294 30.82 5.83 79.66
CA LEU A 294 31.92 6.74 79.87
C LEU A 294 32.77 6.25 81.12
N PRO A 295 34.08 6.61 81.37
CA PRO A 295 34.53 8.00 81.45
C PRO A 295 36.02 8.23 81.03
N PHE A 296 36.30 9.53 80.96
CA PHE A 296 37.51 10.35 80.96
C PHE A 296 37.92 10.95 79.62
#